data_b30c405a3b61ea6403c530074f4e403d
#
_entry.id   b30c405a3b61ea6403c530074f4e403d
#
_cell.length_a   1.000
_cell.length_b   1.000
_cell.length_c   1.000
_cell.angle_alpha   90.00
_cell.angle_beta   90.00
_cell.angle_gamma   90.00
#
_symmetry.space_group_name_H-M   'P 1'
#
loop_
_entity.id
_entity.type
_entity.pdbx_description
1 polymer ?
#
loop_
_entity_poly.entity_id
_entity_poly.type
_entity_poly.pdbx_seq_one_letter_code
_entity_poly.pdbx_strand_id
1 'polypeptide(L)'
;MKYLIVGTGGTGACIGGFLAKNNHDVTFIARGKHLEAINENGLTINSDRIGKFNLKPVKAMTTEQYLQTNEIPDVIFISVKGYALDDIIPFLAKVSKENTIIIPILNIYGTGYRLAPKLPHTNVI
;
A
#
# COMPACT_ATOMS: atom_id res chain seq x y z
N MET A 1 -2.92 14.72 -1.11
CA MET A 1 -3.04 13.40 -1.78
C MET A 1 -3.16 12.28 -0.76
N LYS A 2 -4.00 11.31 -1.07
CA LYS A 2 -4.13 10.10 -0.25
C LYS A 2 -3.35 8.97 -0.88
N TYR A 3 -2.46 8.39 -0.10
CA TYR A 3 -1.63 7.25 -0.52
C TYR A 3 -2.08 5.99 0.19
N LEU A 4 -2.15 4.90 -0.54
CA LEU A 4 -2.46 3.59 0.01
C LEU A 4 -1.31 2.64 -0.29
N ILE A 5 -0.77 2.02 0.76
CA ILE A 5 0.31 1.05 0.62
C ILE A 5 -0.30 -0.33 0.87
N VAL A 6 -0.38 -1.14 -0.17
CA VAL A 6 -0.91 -2.49 -0.07
C VAL A 6 0.25 -3.45 0.05
N GLY A 7 0.39 -4.04 1.24
CA GLY A 7 1.54 -4.86 1.59
C GLY A 7 2.63 -4.02 2.24
N THR A 8 3.07 -4.43 3.42
CA THR A 8 4.07 -3.71 4.21
C THR A 8 5.42 -4.41 4.22
N GLY A 9 5.75 -5.11 3.13
CA GLY A 9 7.09 -5.65 2.91
C GLY A 9 8.10 -4.52 2.76
N GLY A 10 9.40 -4.84 2.82
CA GLY A 10 10.48 -3.86 2.92
C GLY A 10 10.34 -2.61 2.05
N THR A 11 10.12 -2.78 0.74
CA THR A 11 10.06 -1.65 -0.18
C THR A 11 8.81 -0.78 0.05
N GLY A 12 7.65 -1.42 0.22
CA GLY A 12 6.42 -0.69 0.48
C GLY A 12 6.46 0.08 1.78
N ALA A 13 7.01 -0.54 2.83
CA ALA A 13 7.18 0.12 4.13
C ALA A 13 8.10 1.34 4.01
N CYS A 14 9.20 1.23 3.26
CA CYS A 14 10.12 2.36 3.07
C CYS A 14 9.44 3.53 2.36
N ILE A 15 8.72 3.26 1.27
CA ILE A 15 8.04 4.31 0.50
C ILE A 15 6.95 4.97 1.36
N GLY A 16 6.08 4.17 1.95
CA GLY A 16 4.99 4.68 2.77
C GLY A 16 5.50 5.40 4.01
N GLY A 17 6.55 4.87 4.64
CA GLY A 17 7.17 5.49 5.80
C GLY A 17 7.76 6.85 5.48
N PHE A 18 8.44 6.96 4.36
CA PHE A 18 9.00 8.23 3.91
C PHE A 18 7.90 9.26 3.66
N LEU A 19 6.83 8.86 2.99
CA LEU A 19 5.70 9.74 2.73
C LEU A 19 5.03 10.18 4.02
N ALA A 20 4.80 9.27 4.95
CA ALA A 20 4.18 9.58 6.24
C ALA A 20 5.05 10.51 7.07
N LYS A 21 6.37 10.31 7.05
CA LYS A 21 7.32 11.18 7.75
C LYS A 21 7.25 12.61 7.25
N ASN A 22 6.92 12.79 5.97
CA ASN A 22 6.81 14.11 5.35
C ASN A 22 5.37 14.64 5.36
N ASN A 23 4.54 14.15 6.27
CA ASN A 23 3.18 14.64 6.53
C ASN A 23 2.17 14.39 5.42
N HIS A 24 2.41 13.38 4.59
CA HIS A 24 1.42 12.94 3.62
C HIS A 24 0.40 12.00 4.27
N ASP A 25 -0.81 11.96 3.74
CA ASP A 25 -1.86 11.06 4.22
C ASP A 25 -1.61 9.66 3.66
N VAL A 26 -1.07 8.79 4.49
CA VAL A 26 -0.68 7.42 4.10
C VAL A 26 -1.41 6.41 4.96
N THR A 27 -2.04 5.44 4.31
CA THR A 27 -2.65 4.29 4.98
C THR A 27 -1.94 3.01 4.53
N PHE A 28 -1.59 2.17 5.50
CA PHE A 28 -0.95 0.88 5.25
C PHE A 28 -1.97 -0.23 5.37
N ILE A 29 -2.00 -1.13 4.41
CA ILE A 29 -2.84 -2.32 4.46
C ILE A 29 -2.00 -3.49 4.93
N ALA A 30 -2.40 -4.12 6.02
CA ALA A 30 -1.73 -5.26 6.61
C ALA A 30 -2.78 -6.18 7.24
N ARG A 31 -2.35 -7.33 7.71
CA ARG A 31 -3.27 -8.29 8.35
C ARG A 31 -2.56 -9.13 9.39
N GLY A 32 -3.37 -9.76 10.27
CA GLY A 32 -2.87 -10.69 11.26
C GLY A 32 -1.89 -10.08 12.25
N LYS A 33 -0.90 -10.86 12.64
CA LYS A 33 0.10 -10.44 13.62
C LYS A 33 0.92 -9.24 13.17
N HIS A 34 1.13 -9.11 11.87
CA HIS A 34 1.87 -7.97 11.32
C HIS A 34 1.11 -6.66 11.58
N LEU A 35 -0.19 -6.66 11.34
CA LEU A 35 -1.03 -5.50 11.63
C LEU A 35 -1.04 -5.17 13.12
N GLU A 36 -1.17 -6.19 13.97
CA GLU A 36 -1.14 -6.00 15.42
C GLU A 36 0.16 -5.36 15.87
N ALA A 37 1.29 -5.85 15.34
CA ALA A 37 2.61 -5.31 15.67
C ALA A 37 2.75 -3.85 15.24
N ILE A 38 2.24 -3.49 14.07
CA ILE A 38 2.27 -2.11 13.58
C ILE A 38 1.45 -1.21 14.50
N ASN A 39 0.26 -1.65 14.90
CA ASN A 39 -0.61 -0.86 15.76
C ASN A 39 -0.04 -0.67 17.16
N GLU A 40 0.67 -1.68 17.68
CA GLU A 40 1.27 -1.59 19.01
C GLU A 40 2.58 -0.81 19.04
N ASN A 41 3.47 -1.08 18.09
CA ASN A 41 4.85 -0.63 18.12
C ASN A 41 5.18 0.44 17.09
N GLY A 42 4.23 0.75 16.20
CA GLY A 42 4.50 1.60 15.06
C GLY A 42 5.26 0.86 13.98
N LEU A 43 5.75 1.60 13.00
CA LEU A 43 6.48 1.06 11.88
C LEU A 43 7.91 1.56 11.92
N THR A 44 8.87 0.65 12.03
CA THR A 44 10.29 1.00 12.01
C THR A 44 10.82 0.85 10.60
N ILE A 45 11.39 1.93 10.10
CA ILE A 45 11.99 1.97 8.76
C ILE A 45 13.50 2.00 8.93
N ASN A 46 14.20 1.11 8.23
CA ASN A 46 15.65 1.07 8.20
C ASN A 46 16.08 1.12 6.73
N SER A 47 16.63 2.25 6.32
CA SER A 47 17.04 2.48 4.95
C SER A 47 18.44 3.07 4.92
N ASP A 48 19.26 2.60 4.00
CA ASP A 48 20.63 3.12 3.82
C ASP A 48 20.63 4.59 3.40
N ARG A 49 19.57 5.03 2.72
CA ARG A 49 19.48 6.40 2.23
C ARG A 49 18.92 7.39 3.24
N ILE A 50 17.86 6.99 3.96
CA ILE A 50 17.15 7.90 4.87
C ILE A 50 17.39 7.56 6.33
N GLY A 51 18.16 6.51 6.62
CA GLY A 51 18.49 6.10 7.97
C GLY A 51 17.38 5.28 8.62
N LYS A 52 17.48 5.16 9.94
CA LYS A 52 16.51 4.39 10.73
C LYS A 52 15.60 5.35 11.49
N PHE A 53 14.29 5.15 11.37
CA PHE A 53 13.32 5.92 12.13
C PHE A 53 12.08 5.08 12.43
N ASN A 54 11.34 5.47 13.45
CA ASN A 54 10.09 4.82 13.84
C ASN A 54 8.94 5.78 13.68
N LEU A 55 7.85 5.29 13.07
CA LEU A 55 6.60 6.03 12.91
C LEU A 55 5.57 5.48 13.89
N LYS A 56 5.03 6.35 14.73
CA LYS A 56 3.97 6.01 15.68
C LYS A 56 3.22 7.29 16.05
N PRO A 57 1.88 7.32 15.93
CA PRO A 57 1.02 6.26 15.43
C PRO A 57 1.10 6.09 13.91
N VAL A 58 0.73 4.90 13.44
CA VAL A 58 0.66 4.58 12.03
C VAL A 58 -0.78 4.25 11.68
N LYS A 59 -1.28 4.82 10.60
CA LYS A 59 -2.63 4.52 10.10
C LYS A 59 -2.54 3.21 9.30
N ALA A 60 -2.87 2.11 9.95
CA ALA A 60 -2.81 0.77 9.35
C ALA A 60 -4.10 0.01 9.63
N MET A 61 -4.56 -0.77 8.66
CA MET A 61 -5.82 -1.50 8.77
C MET A 61 -5.91 -2.63 7.77
N THR A 62 -6.91 -3.48 7.90
CA THR A 62 -7.18 -4.54 6.93
C THR A 62 -7.88 -3.97 5.69
N THR A 63 -7.98 -4.79 4.62
CA THR A 63 -8.73 -4.40 3.43
C THR A 63 -10.19 -4.12 3.77
N GLU A 64 -10.80 -4.95 4.59
CA GLU A 64 -12.20 -4.81 5.01
C GLU A 64 -12.42 -3.50 5.77
N GLN A 65 -11.52 -3.17 6.68
CA GLN A 65 -11.60 -1.94 7.45
C GLN A 65 -11.45 -0.72 6.53
N TYR A 66 -10.55 -0.79 5.56
CA TYR A 66 -10.36 0.32 4.63
C TYR A 66 -11.61 0.55 3.77
N LEU A 67 -12.27 -0.52 3.32
CA LEU A 67 -13.50 -0.39 2.54
C LEU A 67 -14.60 0.32 3.33
N GLN A 68 -14.62 0.15 4.65
CA GLN A 68 -15.61 0.80 5.52
C GLN A 68 -15.39 2.30 5.66
N THR A 69 -14.19 2.80 5.36
CA THR A 69 -13.91 4.25 5.45
C THR A 69 -14.51 5.01 4.28
N ASN A 70 -14.84 4.34 3.18
CA ASN A 70 -15.30 4.95 1.93
C ASN A 70 -14.29 5.93 1.33
N GLU A 71 -13.03 5.86 1.75
CA GLU A 71 -11.98 6.70 1.18
C GLU A 71 -11.53 6.16 -0.17
N ILE A 72 -11.13 7.07 -1.06
CA ILE A 72 -10.62 6.74 -2.38
C ILE A 72 -9.20 7.26 -2.45
N PRO A 73 -8.19 6.37 -2.58
CA PRO A 73 -6.81 6.81 -2.65
C PRO A 73 -6.52 7.46 -4.00
N ASP A 74 -5.59 8.40 -4.00
CA ASP A 74 -5.09 9.01 -5.24
C ASP A 74 -4.01 8.13 -5.87
N VAL A 75 -3.16 7.53 -5.03
CA VAL A 75 -2.06 6.68 -5.47
C VAL A 75 -2.03 5.42 -4.62
N ILE A 76 -1.91 4.27 -5.26
CA ILE A 76 -1.81 2.97 -4.60
C ILE A 76 -0.46 2.35 -4.97
N PHE A 77 0.38 2.08 -3.96
CA PHE A 77 1.60 1.30 -4.15
C PHE A 77 1.32 -0.14 -3.74
N ILE A 78 1.69 -1.08 -4.60
CA ILE A 78 1.47 -2.51 -4.34
C ILE A 78 2.81 -3.18 -4.13
N SER A 79 3.03 -3.72 -2.93
CA SER A 79 4.26 -4.43 -2.59
C SER A 79 3.99 -5.80 -1.96
N VAL A 80 2.92 -6.45 -2.37
CA VAL A 80 2.64 -7.84 -1.97
C VAL A 80 3.48 -8.79 -2.81
N LYS A 81 3.66 -10.02 -2.32
CA LYS A 81 4.33 -11.04 -3.12
C LYS A 81 3.46 -11.42 -4.31
N GLY A 82 4.10 -11.79 -5.43
CA GLY A 82 3.41 -12.05 -6.68
C GLY A 82 2.25 -13.03 -6.58
N TYR A 83 2.38 -14.09 -5.76
CA TYR A 83 1.33 -15.07 -5.60
C TYR A 83 0.10 -14.52 -4.85
N ALA A 84 0.25 -13.42 -4.12
CA ALA A 84 -0.84 -12.77 -3.41
C ALA A 84 -1.51 -11.66 -4.24
N LEU A 85 -0.97 -11.36 -5.42
CA LEU A 85 -1.49 -10.27 -6.24
C LEU A 85 -2.94 -10.47 -6.65
N ASP A 86 -3.29 -11.70 -7.08
CA ASP A 86 -4.66 -11.99 -7.53
C ASP A 86 -5.68 -11.87 -6.40
N ASP A 87 -5.25 -12.10 -5.16
CA ASP A 87 -6.14 -12.01 -4.00
C ASP A 87 -6.56 -10.58 -3.69
N ILE A 88 -5.75 -9.59 -4.05
CA ILE A 88 -6.05 -8.19 -3.75
C ILE A 88 -6.75 -7.46 -4.90
N ILE A 89 -6.82 -8.06 -6.08
CA ILE A 89 -7.46 -7.40 -7.24
C ILE A 89 -8.91 -6.99 -6.97
N PRO A 90 -9.77 -7.84 -6.37
CA PRO A 90 -11.14 -7.41 -6.06
C PRO A 90 -11.19 -6.18 -5.12
N PHE A 91 -10.28 -6.11 -4.16
CA PHE A 91 -10.16 -4.95 -3.28
C PHE A 91 -9.76 -3.71 -4.07
N LEU A 92 -8.74 -3.83 -4.92
CA LEU A 92 -8.27 -2.72 -5.75
C LEU A 92 -9.39 -2.18 -6.64
N ALA A 93 -10.18 -3.08 -7.23
CA ALA A 93 -11.29 -2.69 -8.08
C ALA A 93 -12.35 -1.88 -7.33
N LYS A 94 -12.54 -2.17 -6.05
CA LYS A 94 -13.53 -1.48 -5.22
C LYS A 94 -13.07 -0.10 -4.78
N VAL A 95 -11.77 0.08 -4.50
CA VAL A 95 -11.26 1.33 -3.94
C VAL A 95 -10.73 2.29 -5.00
N SER A 96 -10.54 1.84 -6.22
CA SER A 96 -9.95 2.65 -7.29
C SER A 96 -11.00 3.38 -8.11
N LYS A 97 -10.65 4.57 -8.57
CA LYS A 97 -11.46 5.37 -9.50
C LYS A 97 -10.61 5.74 -10.71
N GLU A 98 -11.22 6.45 -11.68
CA GLU A 98 -10.55 6.81 -12.93
C GLU A 98 -9.23 7.56 -12.73
N ASN A 99 -9.15 8.39 -11.70
CA ASN A 99 -7.97 9.19 -11.42
C ASN A 99 -6.96 8.50 -10.50
N THR A 100 -7.26 7.30 -10.03
CA THR A 100 -6.35 6.56 -9.16
C THR A 100 -5.17 6.02 -9.96
N ILE A 101 -3.96 6.28 -9.46
CA ILE A 101 -2.73 5.78 -10.06
C ILE A 101 -2.28 4.56 -9.26
N ILE A 102 -2.04 3.44 -9.94
CA ILE A 102 -1.60 2.20 -9.30
C ILE A 102 -0.16 1.92 -9.73
N ILE A 103 0.73 1.82 -8.75
CA ILE A 103 2.15 1.60 -8.97
C ILE A 103 2.57 0.28 -8.32
N PRO A 104 2.74 -0.79 -9.10
CA PRO A 104 3.26 -2.05 -8.57
C PRO A 104 4.74 -1.92 -8.25
N ILE A 105 5.12 -2.35 -7.03
CA ILE A 105 6.52 -2.38 -6.60
C ILE A 105 6.90 -3.84 -6.39
N LEU A 106 6.83 -4.61 -7.46
CA LEU A 106 7.10 -6.04 -7.40
C LEU A 106 8.24 -6.38 -8.34
N ASN A 107 9.11 -7.28 -7.88
CA ASN A 107 10.23 -7.78 -8.69
C ASN A 107 9.79 -8.84 -9.70
N ILE A 108 8.52 -8.81 -10.10
CA ILE A 108 7.95 -9.76 -11.04
C ILE A 108 7.73 -9.07 -12.37
N TYR A 109 8.41 -9.57 -13.39
CA TYR A 109 8.27 -9.05 -14.74
C TYR A 109 6.83 -9.16 -15.23
N GLY A 110 6.32 -8.09 -15.79
CA GLY A 110 4.99 -8.07 -16.37
C GLY A 110 3.83 -7.84 -15.40
N THR A 111 4.11 -7.46 -14.14
CA THR A 111 3.04 -7.19 -13.16
C THR A 111 2.02 -6.17 -13.65
N GLY A 112 2.49 -5.09 -14.28
CA GLY A 112 1.60 -4.07 -14.84
C GLY A 112 0.64 -4.64 -15.88
N TYR A 113 1.12 -5.54 -16.71
CA TYR A 113 0.31 -6.20 -17.74
C TYR A 113 -0.76 -7.13 -17.14
N ARG A 114 -0.51 -7.67 -15.94
CA ARG A 114 -1.50 -8.50 -15.24
C ARG A 114 -2.61 -7.67 -14.62
N LEU A 115 -2.28 -6.49 -14.13
CA LEU A 115 -3.23 -5.61 -13.45
C LEU A 115 -4.07 -4.79 -14.41
N ALA A 116 -3.47 -4.20 -15.45
CA ALA A 116 -4.14 -3.27 -16.32
C ALA A 116 -5.43 -3.82 -16.95
N PRO A 117 -5.47 -5.05 -17.49
CA PRO A 117 -6.71 -5.59 -18.04
C PRO A 117 -7.82 -5.81 -17.03
N LYS A 118 -7.45 -6.02 -15.75
CA LYS A 118 -8.40 -6.29 -14.67
C LYS A 118 -8.87 -5.02 -13.98
N LEU A 119 -8.20 -3.91 -14.22
CA LEU A 119 -8.51 -2.60 -13.63
C LEU A 119 -8.52 -1.52 -14.71
N PRO A 120 -9.39 -1.67 -15.75
CA PRO A 120 -9.35 -0.79 -16.92
C PRO A 120 -9.75 0.66 -16.62
N HIS A 121 -10.40 0.89 -15.49
CA HIS A 121 -10.84 2.24 -15.08
C HIS A 121 -9.74 3.03 -14.34
N THR A 122 -8.56 2.45 -14.18
CA THR A 122 -7.46 3.08 -13.44
C THR A 122 -6.24 3.28 -14.33
N ASN A 123 -5.26 3.98 -13.79
CA ASN A 123 -3.98 4.20 -14.45
C ASN A 123 -2.92 3.33 -13.78
N VAL A 124 -2.64 2.17 -14.36
CA VAL A 124 -1.58 1.27 -13.86
C VAL A 124 -0.28 1.62 -14.56
N ILE A 125 0.74 1.87 -13.78
CA ILE A 125 2.06 2.25 -14.28
C ILE A 125 3.00 1.05 -14.36
#